data_f197a77e92f4398f7725e30a2566c37e
#
_entry.id   f197a77e92f4398f7725e30a2566c37e
#
_cell.length_a   1.000
_cell.length_b   1.000
_cell.length_c   1.000
_cell.angle_alpha   90.00
_cell.angle_beta   90.00
_cell.angle_gamma   90.00
#
_symmetry.space_group_name_H-M   'P 1'
#
loop_
_entity.id
_entity.type
_entity.pdbx_description
1 polymer ?
#
loop_
_entity_poly.entity_id
_entity_poly.type
_entity_poly.pdbx_seq_one_letter_code
_entity_poly.pdbx_strand_id
1 'polypeptide(L)'
;MATTTYESPNMQRLEVLYTRDQIAERIREMGAQITKDMAGEKLVMIGVLKGAAPFLADLARAVSVDATFDFVAVKSYAKGSRTSSGAVKLIKDLDEPIEGKNVLIVEDILDTGLTLSYLRKLFLAHHPKSLRIAALLDKPSRRVEQIEADYVGFSIPNLFVIGFGMDYSERYRNLPDICLMPPDAV
;
A
#
# COMPACT_ATOMS: atom_id res chain seq x y z
N MET A 1 -21.42 -19.48 -1.16
CA MET A 1 -20.00 -19.11 -1.21
C MET A 1 -19.33 -19.75 -0.01
N ALA A 2 -18.28 -20.57 -0.22
CA ALA A 2 -17.57 -21.19 0.90
C ALA A 2 -16.71 -20.12 1.59
N THR A 3 -16.98 -19.85 2.85
CA THR A 3 -16.17 -18.95 3.68
C THR A 3 -14.86 -19.64 3.97
N THR A 4 -13.77 -19.22 3.32
CA THR A 4 -12.42 -19.70 3.65
C THR A 4 -12.06 -19.17 5.02
N THR A 5 -11.71 -20.05 5.95
CA THR A 5 -11.34 -19.68 7.32
C THR A 5 -9.96 -20.21 7.62
N TYR A 6 -9.08 -19.38 8.19
CA TYR A 6 -7.79 -19.78 8.69
C TYR A 6 -7.93 -20.32 10.12
N GLU A 7 -7.46 -21.53 10.34
CA GLU A 7 -7.31 -22.10 11.68
C GLU A 7 -5.84 -21.99 12.10
N SER A 8 -5.57 -21.21 13.10
CA SER A 8 -4.30 -21.24 13.84
C SER A 8 -4.59 -21.71 15.26
N PRO A 9 -3.72 -22.50 15.90
CA PRO A 9 -3.95 -23.01 17.25
C PRO A 9 -4.24 -21.95 18.32
N ASN A 10 -3.96 -20.68 18.03
CA ASN A 10 -4.17 -19.53 18.91
C ASN A 10 -4.94 -18.37 18.23
N MET A 11 -5.64 -18.62 17.11
CA MET A 11 -6.36 -17.57 16.39
C MET A 11 -7.85 -17.92 16.33
N GLN A 12 -8.67 -16.93 16.70
CA GLN A 12 -10.07 -16.90 16.35
C GLN A 12 -10.24 -17.03 14.83
N ARG A 13 -11.37 -17.57 14.42
CA ARG A 13 -11.72 -17.75 13.00
C ARG A 13 -11.79 -16.38 12.31
N LEU A 14 -10.81 -16.09 11.44
CA LEU A 14 -10.78 -14.84 10.69
C LEU A 14 -11.75 -14.89 9.51
N GLU A 15 -12.52 -13.83 9.35
CA GLU A 15 -13.36 -13.64 8.17
C GLU A 15 -12.52 -13.10 7.02
N VAL A 16 -12.53 -13.80 5.88
CA VAL A 16 -11.81 -13.39 4.68
C VAL A 16 -12.62 -12.33 3.93
N LEU A 17 -12.05 -11.13 3.77
CA LEU A 17 -12.61 -10.05 2.97
C LEU A 17 -12.28 -10.22 1.48
N TYR A 18 -11.00 -10.48 1.18
CA TYR A 18 -10.52 -10.81 -0.16
C TYR A 18 -9.58 -12.00 -0.11
N THR A 19 -9.85 -12.99 -0.95
CA THR A 19 -8.96 -14.15 -1.10
C THR A 19 -7.71 -13.77 -1.90
N ARG A 20 -6.63 -14.52 -1.71
CA ARG A 20 -5.39 -14.38 -2.50
C ARG A 20 -5.64 -14.42 -4.01
N ASP A 21 -6.61 -15.21 -4.46
CA ASP A 21 -6.91 -15.33 -5.89
C ASP A 21 -7.59 -14.06 -6.44
N GLN A 22 -8.51 -13.45 -5.65
CA GLN A 22 -9.10 -12.16 -5.97
C GLN A 22 -8.06 -11.03 -5.97
N ILE A 23 -7.14 -11.06 -4.99
CA ILE A 23 -6.04 -10.09 -4.91
C ILE A 23 -5.12 -10.24 -6.13
N ALA A 24 -4.72 -11.48 -6.47
CA ALA A 24 -3.85 -11.74 -7.60
C ALA A 24 -4.49 -11.32 -8.94
N GLU A 25 -5.80 -11.55 -9.13
CA GLU A 25 -6.52 -11.08 -10.31
C GLU A 25 -6.52 -9.55 -10.40
N ARG A 26 -6.87 -8.88 -9.29
CA ARG A 26 -6.90 -7.42 -9.26
C ARG A 26 -5.54 -6.79 -9.53
N ILE A 27 -4.47 -7.38 -8.99
CA ILE A 27 -3.09 -6.93 -9.24
C ILE A 27 -2.72 -7.09 -10.72
N ARG A 28 -3.15 -8.18 -11.39
CA ARG A 28 -2.95 -8.37 -12.83
C ARG A 28 -3.65 -7.28 -13.66
N GLU A 29 -4.89 -6.94 -13.31
CA GLU A 29 -5.63 -5.84 -13.96
C GLU A 29 -4.91 -4.49 -13.78
N MET A 30 -4.48 -4.18 -12.55
CA MET A 30 -3.73 -2.96 -12.25
C MET A 30 -2.41 -2.91 -13.02
N GLY A 31 -1.66 -4.04 -13.06
CA GLY A 31 -0.42 -4.16 -13.82
C GLY A 31 -0.60 -3.94 -15.32
N ALA A 32 -1.69 -4.47 -15.91
CA ALA A 32 -2.02 -4.24 -17.31
C ALA A 32 -2.35 -2.76 -17.59
N GLN A 33 -3.09 -2.10 -16.69
CA GLN A 33 -3.39 -0.67 -16.82
C GLN A 33 -2.12 0.18 -16.73
N ILE A 34 -1.26 -0.08 -15.72
CA ILE A 34 0.01 0.62 -15.55
C ILE A 34 0.90 0.40 -16.78
N THR A 35 0.99 -0.82 -17.30
CA THR A 35 1.76 -1.15 -18.50
C THR A 35 1.30 -0.33 -19.71
N LYS A 36 -0.02 -0.20 -19.90
CA LYS A 36 -0.60 0.60 -20.97
C LYS A 36 -0.27 2.08 -20.81
N ASP A 37 -0.43 2.63 -19.59
CA ASP A 37 -0.24 4.05 -19.29
C ASP A 37 1.24 4.47 -19.33
N MET A 38 2.15 3.50 -19.17
CA MET A 38 3.61 3.69 -19.16
C MET A 38 4.29 3.07 -20.40
N ALA A 39 3.54 2.79 -21.47
CA ALA A 39 4.09 2.18 -22.67
C ALA A 39 5.26 3.00 -23.26
N GLY A 40 6.42 2.35 -23.45
CA GLY A 40 7.64 2.98 -23.97
C GLY A 40 8.43 3.81 -22.95
N GLU A 41 7.98 3.88 -21.70
CA GLU A 41 8.63 4.62 -20.63
C GLU A 41 9.33 3.67 -19.64
N LYS A 42 10.32 4.23 -18.91
CA LYS A 42 10.90 3.55 -17.75
C LYS A 42 10.16 3.97 -16.49
N LEU A 43 9.99 3.03 -15.57
CA LEU A 43 9.23 3.23 -14.34
C LEU A 43 10.09 2.92 -13.10
N VAL A 44 10.03 3.77 -12.08
CA VAL A 44 10.55 3.49 -10.74
C VAL A 44 9.36 3.24 -9.82
N MET A 45 9.24 2.03 -9.29
CA MET A 45 8.19 1.64 -8.35
C MET A 45 8.75 1.75 -6.93
N ILE A 46 8.11 2.52 -6.05
CA ILE A 46 8.58 2.79 -4.68
C ILE A 46 7.57 2.23 -3.70
N GLY A 47 7.95 1.13 -3.04
CA GLY A 47 7.12 0.51 -2.00
C GLY A 47 7.26 1.18 -0.64
N VAL A 48 6.15 1.42 0.04
CA VAL A 48 6.14 1.95 1.40
C VAL A 48 6.21 0.79 2.41
N LEU A 49 7.35 0.65 3.08
CA LEU A 49 7.57 -0.42 4.05
C LEU A 49 6.78 -0.18 5.35
N LYS A 50 6.27 -1.26 5.98
CA LYS A 50 6.47 -2.67 5.65
C LYS A 50 5.30 -3.25 4.85
N GLY A 51 4.10 -2.68 4.98
CA GLY A 51 2.84 -3.25 4.52
C GLY A 51 2.77 -3.46 3.01
N ALA A 52 3.30 -2.51 2.22
CA ALA A 52 3.24 -2.59 0.76
C ALA A 52 4.20 -3.63 0.13
N ALA A 53 5.08 -4.29 0.91
CA ALA A 53 6.08 -5.19 0.34
C ALA A 53 5.50 -6.35 -0.50
N PRO A 54 4.46 -7.11 -0.04
CA PRO A 54 3.86 -8.15 -0.86
C PRO A 54 3.18 -7.59 -2.12
N PHE A 55 2.46 -6.48 -1.97
CA PHE A 55 1.78 -5.83 -3.09
C PHE A 55 2.76 -5.33 -4.14
N LEU A 56 3.85 -4.65 -3.75
CA LEU A 56 4.89 -4.22 -4.68
C LEU A 56 5.48 -5.41 -5.43
N ALA A 57 5.80 -6.49 -4.72
CA ALA A 57 6.42 -7.68 -5.32
C ALA A 57 5.50 -8.32 -6.38
N ASP A 58 4.20 -8.39 -6.13
CA ASP A 58 3.24 -8.96 -7.08
C ASP A 58 2.94 -7.98 -8.23
N LEU A 59 2.77 -6.70 -7.93
CA LEU A 59 2.52 -5.67 -8.95
C LEU A 59 3.71 -5.51 -9.91
N ALA A 60 4.95 -5.54 -9.40
CA ALA A 60 6.15 -5.45 -10.23
C ALA A 60 6.24 -6.61 -11.24
N ARG A 61 5.79 -7.81 -10.87
CA ARG A 61 5.71 -8.96 -11.80
C ARG A 61 4.56 -8.86 -12.79
N ALA A 62 3.52 -8.11 -12.47
CA ALA A 62 2.37 -7.89 -13.33
C ALA A 62 2.56 -6.75 -14.36
N VAL A 63 3.52 -5.87 -14.13
CA VAL A 63 3.87 -4.76 -15.04
C VAL A 63 4.85 -5.24 -16.10
N SER A 64 4.64 -4.90 -17.38
CA SER A 64 5.45 -5.33 -18.52
C SER A 64 6.25 -4.19 -19.17
N VAL A 65 6.56 -3.11 -18.42
CA VAL A 65 7.50 -2.05 -18.84
C VAL A 65 8.86 -2.25 -18.17
N ASP A 66 9.91 -1.57 -18.68
CA ASP A 66 11.22 -1.53 -18.02
C ASP A 66 11.07 -0.82 -16.66
N ALA A 67 11.05 -1.62 -15.58
CA ALA A 67 10.79 -1.13 -14.23
C ALA A 67 11.91 -1.51 -13.26
N THR A 68 12.29 -0.55 -12.43
CA THR A 68 13.10 -0.76 -11.22
C THR A 68 12.22 -0.54 -10.00
N PHE A 69 12.65 -1.07 -8.84
CA PHE A 69 11.94 -0.79 -7.60
C PHE A 69 12.89 -0.48 -6.45
N ASP A 70 12.40 0.35 -5.55
CA ASP A 70 13.06 0.79 -4.33
C ASP A 70 12.03 0.81 -3.19
N PHE A 71 12.48 1.08 -1.99
CA PHE A 71 11.65 1.14 -0.81
C PHE A 71 11.90 2.39 0.01
N VAL A 72 10.83 2.92 0.59
CA VAL A 72 10.91 3.93 1.65
C VAL A 72 10.29 3.38 2.92
N ALA A 73 10.73 3.86 4.06
CA ALA A 73 10.09 3.59 5.34
C ALA A 73 9.74 4.90 6.04
N VAL A 74 8.50 4.98 6.52
CA VAL A 74 8.02 6.12 7.29
C VAL A 74 7.45 5.66 8.62
N LYS A 75 7.48 6.53 9.62
CA LYS A 75 6.85 6.31 10.92
C LYS A 75 5.89 7.45 11.19
N SER A 76 4.63 7.10 11.45
CA SER A 76 3.63 8.05 11.95
C SER A 76 3.72 8.13 13.48
N TYR A 77 3.71 9.34 14.02
CA TYR A 77 3.58 9.54 15.46
C TYR A 77 2.12 9.82 15.78
N ALA A 78 1.48 8.92 16.55
CA ALA A 78 0.11 9.12 17.00
C ALA A 78 -0.02 10.42 17.81
N LYS A 79 -1.12 11.15 17.62
CA LYS A 79 -1.49 12.29 18.50
C LYS A 79 -1.66 11.77 19.94
N GLY A 80 -0.67 11.97 20.79
CA GLY A 80 -0.75 11.49 22.19
C GLY A 80 0.52 11.68 23.02
N SER A 81 1.68 11.86 22.42
CA SER A 81 2.86 12.33 23.16
C SER A 81 2.89 13.86 23.14
N ARG A 82 3.33 14.47 24.24
CA ARG A 82 3.32 15.94 24.48
C ARG A 82 4.00 16.82 23.41
N THR A 83 4.46 16.25 22.29
CA THR A 83 5.20 16.92 21.22
C THR A 83 4.85 16.46 19.80
N SER A 84 3.82 15.64 19.57
CA SER A 84 3.55 15.08 18.24
C SER A 84 2.34 15.72 17.55
N SER A 85 2.63 16.53 16.55
CA SER A 85 1.70 17.18 15.62
C SER A 85 1.13 16.27 14.51
N GLY A 86 1.08 14.95 14.69
CA GLY A 86 0.72 14.02 13.61
C GLY A 86 1.79 13.93 12.50
N ALA A 87 3.04 14.23 12.84
CA ALA A 87 4.13 14.28 11.88
C ALA A 87 4.53 12.88 11.40
N VAL A 88 4.62 12.72 10.09
CA VAL A 88 5.25 11.58 9.44
C VAL A 88 6.74 11.84 9.37
N LYS A 89 7.58 10.88 9.75
CA LYS A 89 9.03 10.96 9.68
C LYS A 89 9.56 9.88 8.74
N LEU A 90 10.43 10.26 7.82
CA LEU A 90 11.18 9.34 6.98
C LEU A 90 12.23 8.58 7.84
N ILE A 91 12.24 7.24 7.73
CA ILE A 91 13.17 6.35 8.44
C ILE A 91 14.19 5.76 7.46
N LYS A 92 13.74 5.34 6.25
CA LYS A 92 14.59 4.95 5.13
C LYS A 92 14.22 5.82 3.94
N ASP A 93 15.21 6.47 3.36
CA ASP A 93 15.08 7.23 2.11
C ASP A 93 15.38 6.33 0.90
N LEU A 94 15.15 6.86 -0.30
CA LEU A 94 15.48 6.22 -1.56
C LEU A 94 16.99 5.96 -1.67
N ASP A 95 17.35 4.84 -2.29
CA ASP A 95 18.76 4.51 -2.57
C ASP A 95 19.28 5.28 -3.79
N GLU A 96 18.40 5.62 -4.76
CA GLU A 96 18.73 6.29 -6.00
C GLU A 96 17.89 7.55 -6.25
N PRO A 97 18.45 8.58 -6.91
CA PRO A 97 17.71 9.80 -7.25
C PRO A 97 16.58 9.50 -8.26
N ILE A 98 15.47 10.20 -8.10
CA ILE A 98 14.26 10.06 -8.93
C ILE A 98 14.04 11.24 -9.89
N GLU A 99 14.97 12.19 -9.98
CA GLU A 99 14.89 13.34 -10.87
C GLU A 99 14.70 12.90 -12.33
N GLY A 100 13.72 13.48 -13.01
CA GLY A 100 13.38 13.18 -14.39
C GLY A 100 12.82 11.78 -14.67
N LYS A 101 12.59 10.95 -13.64
CA LYS A 101 12.07 9.59 -13.78
C LYS A 101 10.53 9.57 -13.62
N ASN A 102 9.86 8.57 -14.23
CA ASN A 102 8.47 8.29 -13.91
C ASN A 102 8.44 7.45 -12.64
N VAL A 103 7.68 7.90 -11.65
CA VAL A 103 7.62 7.30 -10.31
C VAL A 103 6.22 6.82 -10.01
N LEU A 104 6.11 5.61 -9.46
CA LEU A 104 4.89 5.03 -8.91
C LEU A 104 5.10 4.70 -7.44
N ILE A 105 4.42 5.43 -6.54
CA ILE A 105 4.36 5.06 -5.12
C ILE A 105 3.39 3.89 -4.99
N VAL A 106 3.81 2.83 -4.30
CA VAL A 106 3.01 1.63 -4.05
C VAL A 106 2.74 1.50 -2.56
N GLU A 107 1.47 1.53 -2.18
CA GLU A 107 0.98 1.50 -0.80
C GLU A 107 -0.01 0.36 -0.59
N ASP A 108 0.03 -0.29 0.56
CA ASP A 108 -0.94 -1.35 0.92
C ASP A 108 -2.34 -0.77 1.15
N ILE A 109 -2.43 0.33 1.87
CA ILE A 109 -3.71 0.95 2.20
C ILE A 109 -3.65 2.48 2.25
N LEU A 110 -4.49 3.13 1.45
CA LEU A 110 -4.74 4.55 1.52
C LEU A 110 -5.87 4.81 2.54
N ASP A 111 -5.51 5.07 3.80
CA ASP A 111 -6.44 5.36 4.90
C ASP A 111 -6.64 6.87 5.05
N THR A 112 -5.97 7.53 5.98
CA THR A 112 -6.10 8.98 6.24
C THR A 112 -5.47 9.85 5.15
N GLY A 113 -4.54 9.31 4.38
CA GLY A 113 -3.78 10.01 3.36
C GLY A 113 -2.56 10.78 3.86
N LEU A 114 -2.32 10.84 5.18
CA LEU A 114 -1.19 11.59 5.76
C LEU A 114 0.17 11.12 5.24
N THR A 115 0.40 9.81 5.22
CA THR A 115 1.64 9.19 4.71
C THR A 115 1.87 9.55 3.25
N LEU A 116 0.89 9.30 2.40
CA LEU A 116 1.01 9.54 0.96
C LEU A 116 1.10 11.02 0.62
N SER A 117 0.39 11.89 1.34
CA SER A 117 0.51 13.35 1.18
C SER A 117 1.93 13.84 1.53
N TYR A 118 2.52 13.31 2.60
CA TYR A 118 3.90 13.60 2.97
C TYR A 118 4.89 13.11 1.90
N LEU A 119 4.80 11.84 1.49
CA LEU A 119 5.69 11.25 0.48
C LEU A 119 5.55 11.95 -0.87
N ARG A 120 4.31 12.29 -1.28
CA ARG A 120 4.07 13.04 -2.52
C ARG A 120 4.78 14.40 -2.51
N LYS A 121 4.68 15.16 -1.43
CA LYS A 121 5.37 16.46 -1.27
C LYS A 121 6.89 16.27 -1.32
N LEU A 122 7.40 15.26 -0.61
CA LEU A 122 8.82 14.94 -0.57
C LEU A 122 9.34 14.61 -1.97
N PHE A 123 8.70 13.68 -2.68
CA PHE A 123 9.17 13.22 -3.98
C PHE A 123 9.00 14.27 -5.09
N LEU A 124 7.95 15.08 -5.06
CA LEU A 124 7.80 16.21 -6.00
C LEU A 124 8.95 17.22 -5.88
N ALA A 125 9.52 17.41 -4.69
CA ALA A 125 10.69 18.27 -4.49
C ALA A 125 11.97 17.74 -5.18
N HIS A 126 12.00 16.45 -5.54
CA HIS A 126 13.08 15.82 -6.33
C HIS A 126 12.83 15.87 -7.85
N HIS A 127 11.86 16.63 -8.32
CA HIS A 127 11.57 16.89 -9.73
C HIS A 127 11.44 15.62 -10.61
N PRO A 128 10.61 14.62 -10.25
CA PRO A 128 10.35 13.48 -11.12
C PRO A 128 9.63 13.93 -12.40
N LYS A 129 9.78 13.17 -13.51
CA LYS A 129 9.03 13.40 -14.76
C LYS A 129 7.53 13.26 -14.54
N SER A 130 7.13 12.25 -13.77
CA SER A 130 5.76 12.03 -13.32
C SER A 130 5.75 11.34 -11.96
N LEU A 131 4.69 11.54 -11.19
CA LEU A 131 4.48 10.89 -9.90
C LEU A 131 3.04 10.41 -9.81
N ARG A 132 2.86 9.10 -9.70
CA ARG A 132 1.56 8.43 -9.55
C ARG A 132 1.56 7.56 -8.30
N ILE A 133 0.36 7.16 -7.87
CA ILE A 133 0.12 6.38 -6.66
C ILE A 133 -0.72 5.15 -7.02
N ALA A 134 -0.28 3.97 -6.58
CA ALA A 134 -1.05 2.73 -6.58
C ALA A 134 -1.33 2.33 -5.13
N ALA A 135 -2.59 2.14 -4.78
CA ALA A 135 -3.01 1.63 -3.49
C ALA A 135 -3.79 0.33 -3.66
N LEU A 136 -3.43 -0.73 -2.90
CA LEU A 136 -4.18 -1.99 -2.96
C LEU A 136 -5.56 -1.79 -2.35
N LEU A 137 -5.63 -1.15 -1.18
CA LEU A 137 -6.88 -0.79 -0.53
C LEU A 137 -7.04 0.73 -0.43
N ASP A 138 -8.26 1.20 -0.61
CA ASP A 138 -8.66 2.59 -0.41
C ASP A 138 -9.82 2.70 0.56
N LYS A 139 -9.71 3.57 1.59
CA LYS A 139 -10.74 3.90 2.58
C LYS A 139 -11.18 5.35 2.44
N PRO A 140 -12.04 5.71 1.48
CA PRO A 140 -12.40 7.12 1.25
C PRO A 140 -13.02 7.82 2.47
N SER A 141 -13.79 7.08 3.30
CA SER A 141 -14.44 7.62 4.49
C SER A 141 -13.47 8.02 5.63
N ARG A 142 -12.22 7.57 5.55
CA ARG A 142 -11.17 7.88 6.55
C ARG A 142 -10.29 9.05 6.14
N ARG A 143 -10.47 9.59 4.95
CA ARG A 143 -9.60 10.59 4.37
C ARG A 143 -9.55 11.88 5.19
N VAL A 144 -8.34 12.31 5.55
CA VAL A 144 -8.03 13.57 6.24
C VAL A 144 -7.33 14.53 5.29
N GLU A 145 -6.43 14.02 4.46
CA GLU A 145 -5.72 14.77 3.42
C GLU A 145 -6.41 14.57 2.07
N GLN A 146 -6.49 15.63 1.25
CA GLN A 146 -7.03 15.54 -0.11
C GLN A 146 -6.00 14.89 -1.03
N ILE A 147 -5.96 13.56 -1.03
CA ILE A 147 -5.10 12.74 -1.88
C ILE A 147 -5.88 11.55 -2.39
N GLU A 148 -5.69 11.26 -3.67
CA GLU A 148 -6.27 10.11 -4.36
C GLU A 148 -5.15 9.26 -4.94
N ALA A 149 -5.42 7.98 -5.12
CA ALA A 149 -4.54 7.08 -5.84
C ALA A 149 -4.96 7.02 -7.32
N ASP A 150 -3.98 7.00 -8.23
CA ASP A 150 -4.21 6.86 -9.67
C ASP A 150 -4.67 5.44 -10.03
N TYR A 151 -4.22 4.46 -9.23
CA TYR A 151 -4.60 3.05 -9.38
C TYR A 151 -5.06 2.51 -8.03
N VAL A 152 -6.31 2.05 -7.96
CA VAL A 152 -6.92 1.50 -6.76
C VAL A 152 -7.26 0.04 -6.97
N GLY A 153 -6.82 -0.83 -6.07
CA GLY A 153 -7.20 -2.23 -6.04
C GLY A 153 -8.67 -2.39 -5.65
N PHE A 154 -8.96 -2.14 -4.39
CA PHE A 154 -10.31 -2.27 -3.83
C PHE A 154 -10.65 -1.06 -2.96
N SER A 155 -11.85 -0.51 -3.13
CA SER A 155 -12.41 0.46 -2.20
C SER A 155 -13.19 -0.25 -1.11
N ILE A 156 -12.86 0.04 0.16
CA ILE A 156 -13.47 -0.61 1.32
C ILE A 156 -14.02 0.42 2.30
N PRO A 157 -15.05 0.07 3.09
CA PRO A 157 -15.52 0.90 4.19
C PRO A 157 -14.46 0.95 5.32
N ASN A 158 -14.77 1.68 6.41
CA ASN A 158 -13.88 1.76 7.57
C ASN A 158 -13.86 0.44 8.36
N LEU A 159 -13.15 -0.55 7.84
CA LEU A 159 -12.90 -1.85 8.45
C LEU A 159 -11.46 -1.97 8.89
N PHE A 160 -11.19 -2.66 10.00
CA PHE A 160 -9.82 -3.02 10.37
C PHE A 160 -9.44 -4.32 9.68
N VAL A 161 -8.43 -4.26 8.80
CA VAL A 161 -8.01 -5.37 7.97
C VAL A 161 -6.58 -5.77 8.27
N ILE A 162 -6.28 -7.05 8.10
CA ILE A 162 -4.96 -7.67 8.30
C ILE A 162 -4.69 -8.66 7.16
N GLY A 163 -3.44 -9.04 7.00
CA GLY A 163 -3.02 -9.96 5.94
C GLY A 163 -2.52 -9.25 4.69
N PHE A 164 -1.87 -9.98 3.82
CA PHE A 164 -1.24 -9.50 2.59
C PHE A 164 -0.38 -8.24 2.82
N GLY A 165 0.47 -8.27 3.86
CA GLY A 165 1.33 -7.17 4.27
C GLY A 165 0.79 -6.31 5.41
N MET A 166 -0.53 -6.16 5.51
CA MET A 166 -1.15 -5.39 6.60
C MET A 166 -1.09 -6.14 7.93
N ASP A 167 -0.95 -5.40 9.02
CA ASP A 167 -0.71 -5.97 10.34
C ASP A 167 -1.65 -5.50 11.44
N TYR A 168 -1.61 -6.27 12.53
CA TYR A 168 -1.99 -5.84 13.87
C TYR A 168 -0.84 -6.17 14.84
N SER A 169 -0.24 -5.14 15.43
CA SER A 169 0.91 -5.27 16.35
C SER A 169 2.06 -6.11 15.77
N GLU A 170 2.46 -5.81 14.54
CA GLU A 170 3.51 -6.50 13.75
C GLU A 170 3.20 -7.97 13.39
N ARG A 171 1.96 -8.44 13.58
CA ARG A 171 1.52 -9.80 13.28
C ARG A 171 0.63 -9.82 12.05
N TYR A 172 0.45 -11.02 11.47
CA TYR A 172 -0.49 -11.31 10.37
C TYR A 172 -0.09 -10.84 8.98
N ARG A 173 1.02 -10.12 8.79
CA ARG A 173 1.49 -9.68 7.45
C ARG A 173 1.69 -10.83 6.47
N ASN A 174 1.95 -12.04 6.99
CA ASN A 174 2.21 -13.26 6.22
C ASN A 174 0.96 -14.01 5.76
N LEU A 175 -0.23 -13.60 6.15
CA LEU A 175 -1.47 -14.18 5.63
C LEU A 175 -1.60 -13.89 4.15
N PRO A 176 -1.94 -14.88 3.31
CA PRO A 176 -2.06 -14.67 1.86
C PRO A 176 -3.35 -13.94 1.46
N ASP A 177 -4.37 -13.98 2.31
CA ASP A 177 -5.65 -13.29 2.13
C ASP A 177 -5.69 -11.98 2.91
N ILE A 178 -6.62 -11.11 2.56
CA ILE A 178 -7.00 -9.94 3.38
C ILE A 178 -8.20 -10.34 4.23
N CYS A 179 -8.04 -10.25 5.54
CA CYS A 179 -9.03 -10.67 6.52
C CYS A 179 -9.51 -9.49 7.38
N LEU A 180 -10.71 -9.62 7.94
CA LEU A 180 -11.21 -8.70 8.95
C LEU A 180 -10.60 -9.04 10.31
N MET A 181 -10.14 -8.03 11.02
CA MET A 181 -9.75 -8.18 12.42
C MET A 181 -11.00 -8.27 13.29
N PRO A 182 -11.16 -9.29 14.14
CA PRO A 182 -12.31 -9.39 15.04
C PRO A 182 -12.38 -8.18 15.99
N PRO A 183 -13.57 -7.64 16.26
CA PRO A 183 -13.74 -6.48 17.15
C PRO A 183 -13.18 -6.68 18.56
N ASP A 184 -13.21 -7.90 19.05
CA ASP A 184 -12.76 -8.27 20.40
C ASP A 184 -11.21 -8.36 20.51
N ALA A 185 -10.49 -8.19 19.42
CA ALA A 185 -9.04 -8.28 19.37
C ALA A 185 -8.34 -6.91 19.25
N VAL A 186 -9.12 -5.82 19.22
CA VAL A 186 -8.62 -4.43 19.09
C VAL A 186 -8.72 -3.67 20.41
#